data_9d0e463d2651d546cf4e4b0b70aa1a3c
#
_entry.id   9d0e463d2651d546cf4e4b0b70aa1a3c
#
_cell.length_a   1.000
_cell.length_b   1.000
_cell.length_c   1.000
_cell.angle_alpha   90.00
_cell.angle_beta   90.00
_cell.angle_gamma   90.00
#
_symmetry.space_group_name_H-M   'P 1'
#
loop_
_entity.id
_entity.type
_entity.pdbx_description
1 polymer ?
#
loop_
_entity_poly.entity_id
_entity_poly.type
_entity_poly.pdbx_seq_one_letter_code
_entity_poly.pdbx_strand_id
1 'polypeptide(L)'
;EDVQSVCDQIVVIHHGTILFTGTPEQLIQSAAGHVGVFWEKDETLEQGLHITARVNTSQGIRCRAVADKLPPYAQAEEPSLEDAYLYLISREAVQ
;
A
#
# COMPACT_ATOMS: atom_id res chain seq x y z
N GLU A 1 19.87 -13.07 -11.16
CA GLU A 1 18.72 -13.52 -11.14
C GLU A 1 18.34 -14.19 -9.91
N ASP A 2 19.16 -14.56 -9.21
CA ASP A 2 18.83 -15.24 -8.03
C ASP A 2 18.74 -14.36 -6.83
N VAL A 3 18.56 -13.07 -7.05
CA VAL A 3 18.48 -12.15 -5.95
C VAL A 3 17.32 -12.51 -5.04
N GLN A 4 16.23 -12.97 -5.61
CA GLN A 4 15.11 -13.31 -4.79
C GLN A 4 15.37 -14.47 -3.89
N SER A 5 16.20 -15.39 -4.31
CA SER A 5 16.43 -16.56 -3.50
C SER A 5 17.27 -16.23 -2.27
N VAL A 6 17.91 -15.09 -2.25
CA VAL A 6 18.70 -14.69 -1.10
C VAL A 6 17.82 -14.21 0.03
N CYS A 7 16.68 -13.64 -0.30
CA CYS A 7 15.82 -13.03 0.69
C CYS A 7 14.58 -13.87 0.88
N ASP A 8 14.73 -14.94 1.65
CA ASP A 8 13.62 -15.87 1.84
C ASP A 8 12.54 -15.30 2.75
N GLN A 9 12.95 -14.53 3.74
CA GLN A 9 12.01 -14.01 4.71
C GLN A 9 12.34 -12.58 5.06
N ILE A 10 11.31 -11.85 5.41
CA ILE A 10 11.46 -10.48 5.88
C ILE A 10 10.72 -10.32 7.19
N VAL A 11 11.15 -9.34 7.95
CA VAL A 11 10.50 -8.96 9.19
C VAL A 11 10.25 -7.47 9.15
N VAL A 12 9.02 -7.07 9.37
CA VAL A 12 8.66 -5.65 9.40
C VAL A 12 8.52 -5.23 10.85
N ILE A 13 9.32 -4.26 11.26
CA ILE A 13 9.32 -3.77 12.63
C ILE A 13 8.96 -2.30 12.61
N HIS A 14 8.07 -1.91 13.52
CA HIS A 14 7.63 -0.53 13.62
C HIS A 14 7.45 -0.21 15.10
N HIS A 15 8.18 0.80 15.56
CA HIS A 15 8.11 1.22 16.98
C HIS A 15 8.39 0.04 17.91
N GLY A 16 9.36 -0.79 17.57
CA GLY A 16 9.74 -1.91 18.40
C GLY A 16 8.81 -3.11 18.34
N THR A 17 7.78 -3.03 17.52
CA THR A 17 6.81 -4.11 17.40
C THR A 17 6.95 -4.78 16.06
N ILE A 18 6.92 -6.10 16.05
CA ILE A 18 6.95 -6.86 14.81
C ILE A 18 5.55 -6.88 14.23
N LEU A 19 5.39 -6.30 13.05
CA LEU A 19 4.09 -6.24 12.39
C LEU A 19 3.90 -7.41 11.43
N PHE A 20 4.98 -7.98 10.92
CA PHE A 20 4.86 -9.02 9.92
C PHE A 20 6.13 -9.84 9.87
N THR A 21 5.98 -11.13 9.69
CA THR A 21 7.09 -12.06 9.46
C THR A 21 6.65 -13.00 8.36
N GLY A 22 7.48 -13.17 7.33
CA GLY A 22 7.15 -14.07 6.24
C GLY A 22 7.95 -13.73 5.01
N THR A 23 7.50 -14.25 3.87
CA THR A 23 8.17 -13.98 2.61
C THR A 23 7.69 -12.65 2.03
N PRO A 24 8.50 -12.06 1.13
CA PRO A 24 8.05 -10.83 0.46
C PRO A 24 6.73 -11.04 -0.29
N GLU A 25 6.55 -12.20 -0.92
CA GLU A 25 5.30 -12.47 -1.62
C GLU A 25 4.12 -12.50 -0.67
N GLN A 26 4.32 -13.05 0.53
CA GLN A 26 3.24 -13.09 1.50
C GLN A 26 2.86 -11.69 1.94
N LEU A 27 3.84 -10.82 2.11
CA LEU A 27 3.56 -9.44 2.49
C LEU A 27 2.80 -8.73 1.38
N ILE A 28 3.24 -8.88 0.14
CA ILE A 28 2.57 -8.26 -1.00
C ILE A 28 1.13 -8.78 -1.08
N GLN A 29 0.95 -10.08 -0.89
CA GLN A 29 -0.37 -10.67 -0.96
C GLN A 29 -1.31 -10.11 0.10
N SER A 30 -0.76 -9.76 1.26
CA SER A 30 -1.59 -9.22 2.32
C SER A 30 -2.20 -7.87 1.96
N ALA A 31 -1.60 -7.16 1.00
CA ALA A 31 -2.11 -5.87 0.56
C ALA A 31 -2.97 -5.98 -0.69
N ALA A 32 -3.20 -7.19 -1.20
CA ALA A 32 -4.00 -7.38 -2.40
C ALA A 32 -5.41 -6.86 -2.16
N GLY A 33 -5.89 -6.03 -3.08
CA GLY A 33 -7.20 -5.44 -2.96
C GLY A 33 -7.25 -4.20 -2.08
N HIS A 34 -6.10 -3.77 -1.55
CA HIS A 34 -6.04 -2.62 -0.65
C HIS A 34 -5.25 -1.47 -1.24
N VAL A 35 -4.81 -1.59 -2.48
CA VAL A 35 -4.04 -0.55 -3.16
C VAL A 35 -4.82 -0.11 -4.38
N GLY A 36 -4.96 1.20 -4.54
CA GLY A 36 -5.68 1.72 -5.68
C GLY A 36 -5.15 3.06 -6.12
N VAL A 37 -5.55 3.46 -7.33
CA VAL A 37 -5.18 4.75 -7.90
C VAL A 37 -6.44 5.50 -8.28
N PHE A 38 -6.36 6.82 -8.23
CA PHE A 38 -7.48 7.67 -8.61
C PHE A 38 -6.94 9.04 -8.96
N TRP A 39 -7.81 9.85 -9.57
CA TRP A 39 -7.46 11.24 -9.88
C TRP A 39 -7.79 12.11 -8.69
N GLU A 40 -6.92 13.05 -8.39
CA GLU A 40 -7.13 13.91 -7.24
C GLU A 40 -8.46 14.62 -7.31
N LYS A 41 -8.89 14.98 -8.52
CA LYS A 41 -10.15 15.69 -8.68
C LYS A 41 -11.35 14.85 -8.25
N ASP A 42 -11.20 13.54 -8.21
CA ASP A 42 -12.29 12.64 -7.81
C ASP A 42 -12.26 12.31 -6.34
N GLU A 43 -11.23 12.78 -5.64
CA GLU A 43 -11.06 12.46 -4.24
C GLU A 43 -12.15 13.13 -3.40
N THR A 44 -12.74 12.36 -2.50
CA THR A 44 -13.67 12.89 -1.53
C THR A 44 -13.07 12.69 -0.14
N LEU A 45 -13.67 13.34 0.84
CA LEU A 45 -13.20 13.19 2.22
C LEU A 45 -13.57 11.81 2.72
N GLU A 46 -12.60 10.91 2.71
CA GLU A 46 -12.80 9.56 3.16
C GLU A 46 -11.82 9.24 4.26
N GLN A 47 -12.26 8.54 5.25
CA GLN A 47 -11.39 8.12 6.33
C GLN A 47 -10.79 6.77 6.02
N GLY A 48 -9.58 6.56 6.51
CA GLY A 48 -8.90 5.30 6.30
C GLY A 48 -8.11 5.23 5.01
N LEU A 49 -8.15 6.31 4.22
CA LEU A 49 -7.41 6.35 2.98
C LEU A 49 -6.03 6.96 3.25
N HIS A 50 -5.00 6.25 2.87
CA HIS A 50 -3.63 6.71 3.09
C HIS A 50 -2.94 6.86 1.76
N ILE A 51 -2.72 8.11 1.34
CA ILE A 51 -2.13 8.39 0.03
C ILE A 51 -0.63 8.21 0.11
N THR A 52 -0.09 7.37 -0.75
CA THR A 52 1.33 7.05 -0.74
C THR A 52 2.11 7.79 -1.82
N ALA A 53 1.43 8.25 -2.86
CA ALA A 53 2.13 8.97 -3.93
C ALA A 53 1.16 9.84 -4.71
N ARG A 54 1.68 10.94 -5.22
CA ARG A 54 0.94 11.82 -6.12
C ARG A 54 1.85 12.14 -7.30
N VAL A 55 1.31 12.00 -8.50
CA VAL A 55 2.07 12.21 -9.72
C VAL A 55 1.33 13.20 -10.60
N ASN A 56 2.03 14.26 -11.01
CA ASN A 56 1.48 15.23 -11.96
C ASN A 56 1.50 14.65 -13.36
N THR A 57 0.36 14.70 -14.02
CA THR A 57 0.27 14.28 -15.41
C THR A 57 -0.42 15.39 -16.21
N SER A 58 -0.42 15.24 -17.52
CA SER A 58 -1.09 16.19 -18.37
C SER A 58 -2.61 16.21 -18.16
N GLN A 59 -3.14 15.18 -17.53
CA GLN A 59 -4.57 15.06 -17.30
C GLN A 59 -4.95 15.34 -15.86
N GLY A 60 -4.01 15.72 -15.04
CA GLY A 60 -4.28 16.01 -13.65
C GLY A 60 -3.32 15.28 -12.73
N ILE A 61 -3.63 15.27 -11.45
CA ILE A 61 -2.81 14.64 -10.46
C ILE A 61 -3.35 13.24 -10.18
N ARG A 62 -2.51 12.25 -10.39
CA ARG A 62 -2.87 10.86 -10.14
C ARG A 62 -2.36 10.44 -8.78
N CYS A 63 -3.24 9.90 -7.96
CA CYS A 63 -2.92 9.51 -6.59
C CYS A 63 -2.90 8.01 -6.46
N ARG A 64 -1.98 7.53 -5.65
CA ARG A 64 -1.91 6.12 -5.28
C ARG A 64 -2.09 6.04 -3.78
N ALA A 65 -2.91 5.10 -3.32
CA ALA A 65 -3.25 5.03 -1.91
C ALA A 65 -3.46 3.60 -1.47
N VAL A 66 -3.32 3.39 -0.16
CA VAL A 66 -3.66 2.12 0.46
C VAL A 66 -4.78 2.37 1.46
N ALA A 67 -5.65 1.38 1.64
CA ALA A 67 -6.78 1.51 2.55
C ALA A 67 -7.35 0.15 2.86
N ASP A 68 -7.98 0.03 4.03
CA ASP A 68 -8.70 -1.19 4.35
C ASP A 68 -9.80 -1.45 3.33
N LYS A 69 -10.47 -0.40 2.89
CA LYS A 69 -11.52 -0.50 1.90
C LYS A 69 -11.33 0.63 0.92
N LEU A 70 -11.07 0.27 -0.32
CA LEU A 70 -10.85 1.28 -1.36
C LEU A 70 -12.16 1.99 -1.67
N PRO A 71 -12.10 3.31 -1.91
CA PRO A 71 -13.29 4.04 -2.31
C PRO A 71 -13.74 3.60 -3.72
N PRO A 72 -15.02 3.82 -4.04
CA PRO A 72 -15.53 3.38 -5.34
C PRO A 72 -14.88 4.07 -6.53
N TYR A 73 -14.32 5.26 -6.33
CA TYR A 73 -13.67 5.97 -7.44
C TYR A 73 -12.23 5.51 -7.65
N ALA A 74 -11.70 4.65 -6.79
CA ALA A 74 -10.33 4.17 -6.93
C ALA A 74 -10.30 2.89 -7.76
N GLN A 75 -9.31 2.81 -8.63
CA GLN A 75 -9.09 1.62 -9.43
C GLN A 75 -8.05 0.75 -8.75
N ALA A 76 -8.38 -0.50 -8.49
CA ALA A 76 -7.46 -1.40 -7.80
C ALA A 76 -6.20 -1.62 -8.62
N GLU A 77 -5.07 -1.66 -7.93
CA GLU A 77 -3.77 -1.88 -8.53
C GLU A 77 -3.07 -3.00 -7.81
N GLU A 78 -2.16 -3.63 -8.51
CA GLU A 78 -1.36 -4.67 -7.90
C GLU A 78 -0.38 -4.04 -6.91
N PRO A 79 -0.31 -4.55 -5.67
CA PRO A 79 0.58 -3.93 -4.70
C PRO A 79 2.03 -4.26 -4.97
N SER A 80 2.90 -3.30 -4.65
CA SER A 80 4.32 -3.54 -4.59
C SER A 80 4.70 -3.85 -3.16
N LEU A 81 5.98 -4.19 -2.95
CA LEU A 81 6.45 -4.44 -1.60
C LEU A 81 6.31 -3.18 -0.74
N GLU A 82 6.61 -2.04 -1.31
CA GLU A 82 6.49 -0.78 -0.59
C GLU A 82 5.04 -0.50 -0.23
N ASP A 83 4.11 -0.76 -1.15
CA ASP A 83 2.69 -0.58 -0.86
C ASP A 83 2.27 -1.43 0.32
N ALA A 84 2.72 -2.67 0.36
CA ALA A 84 2.35 -3.58 1.44
C ALA A 84 2.91 -3.11 2.76
N TYR A 85 4.14 -2.63 2.74
CA TYR A 85 4.76 -2.09 3.95
C TYR A 85 3.99 -0.90 4.47
N LEU A 86 3.64 0.04 3.58
CA LEU A 86 2.89 1.22 3.98
C LEU A 86 1.50 0.87 4.46
N TYR A 87 0.89 -0.15 3.87
CA TYR A 87 -0.42 -0.59 4.31
C TYR A 87 -0.35 -1.11 5.74
N LEU A 88 0.67 -1.90 6.06
CA LEU A 88 0.84 -2.39 7.42
C LEU A 88 0.98 -1.24 8.41
N ILE A 89 1.80 -0.26 8.07
CA ILE A 89 2.05 0.85 8.98
C ILE A 89 0.80 1.71 9.14
N SER A 90 0.05 1.91 8.06
CA SER A 90 -1.15 2.72 8.14
C SER A 90 -2.21 2.04 9.01
N ARG A 91 -2.30 0.73 8.95
CA ARG A 91 -3.24 0.01 9.81
C ARG A 91 -2.86 0.15 11.27
N GLU A 92 -1.57 0.08 11.56
CA GLU A 92 -1.11 0.22 12.93
C GLU A 92 -1.40 1.63 13.44
N ALA A 93 -1.24 2.64 12.59
CA ALA A 93 -1.45 4.01 13.00
C ALA A 93 -2.91 4.31 13.29
N VAL A 94 -3.83 3.57 12.68
CA VAL A 94 -5.25 3.79 12.88
C VAL A 94 -5.72 3.26 14.22
N GLN A 95 -5.00 2.32 14.77
CA GLN A 95 -5.36 1.77 16.07
C GLN A 95 -4.83 2.63 17.24
#